data_e8710722efd5c6478b28f7afdbfe37e5
#
_entry.id   e8710722efd5c6478b28f7afdbfe37e5
#
_cell.length_a   1.000
_cell.length_b   1.000
_cell.length_c   1.000
_cell.angle_alpha   90.00
_cell.angle_beta   90.00
_cell.angle_gamma   90.00
#
_symmetry.space_group_name_H-M   'P 1'
#
loop_
_entity.id
_entity.type
_entity.pdbx_description
1 polymer ?
#
loop_
_entity_poly.entity_id
_entity_poly.type
_entity_poly.pdbx_seq_one_letter_code
_entity_poly.pdbx_strand_id
1 'polypeptide(L)'
;MDILTATPISSATLPAGRPARVLSLGRLRTQNRRYRGSGGVSAQNRGAGFRPAFRDSRTGLVYLSQFPDGSPAPVHLLDGLPSELVVERTAAGRVAAVRDSVVAGFVRDGPFLTRDEAMAELAERGREVLYA
;
A
#
# COMPACT_ATOMS: atom_id res chain seq x y z
N MET A 1 0.03 4.95 31.54
CA MET A 1 -0.64 4.99 31.25
C MET A 1 -1.02 4.90 30.65
N ASP A 2 -0.55 5.20 30.26
CA ASP A 2 -1.13 5.35 29.65
C ASP A 2 -1.06 5.26 29.03
N ILE A 3 -0.73 5.18 28.83
CA ILE A 3 -1.12 5.18 28.08
C ILE A 3 -0.84 4.96 27.51
N LEU A 4 -0.26 4.84 27.11
CA LEU A 4 -0.45 4.79 26.45
C LEU A 4 -0.57 4.23 25.95
N THR A 5 -0.39 3.91 25.99
CA THR A 5 -0.94 3.50 25.36
C THR A 5 -1.33 3.63 24.50
N ALA A 6 -1.34 3.62 24.12
CA ALA A 6 -1.96 3.87 23.27
C ALA A 6 -2.33 4.47 22.82
N THR A 7 -2.16 4.74 22.73
CA THR A 7 -2.78 5.50 22.32
C THR A 7 -2.74 6.15 21.91
N PRO A 8 -2.65 6.25 21.87
CA PRO A 8 -2.84 7.08 21.49
C PRO A 8 -2.90 7.83 21.33
N ILE A 9 -3.06 7.58 21.55
CA ILE A 9 -3.37 8.66 21.44
C ILE A 9 -2.85 9.60 21.08
N SER A 10 -2.64 9.44 20.77
CA SER A 10 -2.24 10.68 20.67
C SER A 10 -2.48 11.46 19.44
N SER A 11 -3.22 11.06 18.59
CA SER A 11 -3.71 11.81 17.47
C SER A 11 -4.30 13.15 17.91
N ALA A 12 -4.78 13.18 19.12
CA ALA A 12 -5.32 14.41 19.69
C ALA A 12 -4.30 15.53 19.78
N THR A 13 -3.02 15.23 19.64
CA THR A 13 -1.98 16.24 19.71
C THR A 13 -1.71 16.96 18.41
N LEU A 14 -2.35 16.55 17.32
CA LEU A 14 -2.15 17.20 16.03
C LEU A 14 -2.75 18.61 16.04
N PRO A 15 -2.08 19.55 15.37
CA PRO A 15 -2.64 20.90 15.26
C PRO A 15 -3.96 20.90 14.55
N ALA A 16 -4.83 21.83 14.93
CA ALA A 16 -6.12 21.99 14.28
C ALA A 16 -5.92 22.21 12.79
N GLY A 17 -6.74 21.58 11.95
CA GLY A 17 -6.68 21.75 10.53
C GLY A 17 -5.62 20.94 9.81
N ARG A 18 -4.78 20.23 10.55
CA ARG A 18 -3.74 19.39 9.95
C ARG A 18 -4.13 17.95 10.13
N PRO A 19 -4.45 17.23 9.05
CA PRO A 19 -4.81 15.83 9.16
C PRO A 19 -3.60 14.98 9.56
N ALA A 20 -3.85 13.85 10.19
CA ALA A 20 -2.82 12.86 10.44
C ALA A 20 -2.32 12.33 9.10
N ARG A 21 -1.03 12.05 9.04
CA ARG A 21 -0.44 11.47 7.82
C ARG A 21 -0.74 9.98 7.81
N VAL A 22 -1.44 9.55 6.80
CA VAL A 22 -1.90 8.17 6.70
C VAL A 22 -1.90 7.73 5.25
N LEU A 23 -1.86 6.42 5.06
CA LEU A 23 -2.22 5.82 3.78
C LEU A 23 -3.66 5.35 3.92
N SER A 24 -4.56 6.01 3.19
CA SER A 24 -6.00 5.77 3.28
C SER A 24 -6.52 5.13 2.00
N LEU A 25 -7.76 4.64 2.08
CA LEU A 25 -8.44 4.15 0.88
C LEU A 25 -8.53 5.23 -0.20
N GLY A 26 -8.76 6.49 0.21
CA GLY A 26 -8.81 7.60 -0.75
C GLY A 26 -7.48 7.84 -1.43
N ARG A 27 -6.37 7.75 -0.68
CA ARG A 27 -5.05 7.92 -1.26
C ARG A 27 -4.69 6.77 -2.19
N LEU A 28 -5.09 5.54 -1.84
CA LEU A 28 -4.89 4.41 -2.75
C LEU A 28 -5.63 4.64 -4.06
N ARG A 29 -6.88 5.11 -3.99
CA ARG A 29 -7.65 5.41 -5.20
C ARG A 29 -6.99 6.50 -6.03
N THR A 30 -6.47 7.54 -5.39
CA THR A 30 -5.75 8.61 -6.08
C THR A 30 -4.51 8.08 -6.77
N GLN A 31 -3.75 7.21 -6.10
CA GLN A 31 -2.57 6.60 -6.69
C GLN A 31 -2.95 5.73 -7.88
N ASN A 32 -4.02 4.94 -7.76
CA ASN A 32 -4.48 4.10 -8.87
C ASN A 32 -4.85 4.94 -10.09
N ARG A 33 -5.48 6.11 -9.88
CA ARG A 33 -5.79 7.01 -10.99
C ARG A 33 -4.54 7.59 -11.62
N ARG A 34 -3.58 8.00 -10.79
CA ARG A 34 -2.34 8.59 -11.26
C ARG A 34 -1.55 7.65 -12.15
N TYR A 35 -1.53 6.37 -11.79
CA TYR A 35 -0.75 5.37 -12.52
C TYR A 35 -1.56 4.57 -13.54
N ARG A 36 -2.82 4.95 -13.76
CA ARG A 36 -3.69 4.23 -14.70
C ARG A 36 -3.04 4.20 -16.08
N GLY A 37 -3.08 3.03 -16.70
CA GLY A 37 -2.49 2.85 -18.02
C GLY A 37 -1.00 2.64 -18.02
N SER A 38 -0.38 2.61 -16.84
CA SER A 38 1.06 2.37 -16.72
C SER A 38 1.30 1.05 -15.99
N GLY A 39 2.54 0.65 -15.85
CA GLY A 39 2.91 -0.53 -15.07
C GLY A 39 2.82 -0.34 -13.57
N GLY A 40 2.34 0.80 -13.09
CA GLY A 40 2.26 1.11 -11.66
C GLY A 40 0.94 0.78 -10.99
N VAL A 41 0.04 0.05 -11.66
CA VAL A 41 -1.21 -0.43 -11.08
C VAL A 41 -1.39 -1.91 -11.40
N SER A 42 -2.11 -2.61 -10.51
CA SER A 42 -2.29 -4.06 -10.62
C SER A 42 -2.96 -4.46 -11.93
N ALA A 43 -3.89 -3.64 -12.41
CA ALA A 43 -4.62 -3.97 -13.64
C ALA A 43 -3.68 -4.10 -14.84
N GLN A 44 -2.58 -3.36 -14.89
CA GLN A 44 -1.66 -3.38 -16.00
C GLN A 44 -0.45 -4.28 -15.79
N ASN A 45 -0.09 -4.59 -14.53
CA ASN A 45 1.16 -5.32 -14.30
C ASN A 45 0.95 -6.74 -13.76
N ARG A 46 -0.29 -7.12 -13.48
CA ARG A 46 -0.59 -8.47 -12.94
C ARG A 46 -0.12 -9.56 -13.89
N GLY A 47 -0.33 -9.37 -15.18
CA GLY A 47 0.07 -10.34 -16.19
C GLY A 47 1.57 -10.51 -16.31
N ALA A 48 2.35 -9.56 -15.81
CA ALA A 48 3.81 -9.63 -15.81
C ALA A 48 4.36 -10.22 -14.50
N GLY A 49 3.49 -10.71 -13.63
CA GLY A 49 3.91 -11.37 -12.40
C GLY A 49 4.06 -10.45 -11.20
N PHE A 50 3.66 -9.19 -11.32
CA PHE A 50 3.67 -8.26 -10.18
C PHE A 50 2.50 -8.56 -9.26
N ARG A 51 2.78 -8.58 -7.96
CA ARG A 51 1.76 -8.81 -6.94
C ARG A 51 1.66 -7.58 -6.05
N PRO A 52 0.44 -7.08 -5.77
CA PRO A 52 0.30 -5.91 -4.91
C PRO A 52 0.82 -6.21 -3.50
N ALA A 53 1.56 -5.26 -2.96
CA ALA A 53 2.19 -5.41 -1.67
C ALA A 53 2.35 -4.04 -1.01
N PHE A 54 2.74 -4.07 0.26
CA PHE A 54 3.03 -2.87 1.05
C PHE A 54 4.37 -3.06 1.74
N ARG A 55 5.07 -1.96 1.95
CA ARG A 55 6.27 -1.97 2.76
C ARG A 55 6.16 -0.91 3.85
N ASP A 56 6.46 -1.27 5.09
CA ASP A 56 6.58 -0.29 6.16
C ASP A 56 8.00 0.27 6.11
N SER A 57 8.13 1.54 5.76
CA SER A 57 9.45 2.16 5.61
C SER A 57 10.19 2.28 6.95
N ARG A 58 9.49 2.20 8.07
CA ARG A 58 10.15 2.24 9.38
C ARG A 58 10.92 0.97 9.70
N THR A 59 10.40 -0.17 9.26
CA THR A 59 10.96 -1.47 9.61
C THR A 59 11.58 -2.18 8.42
N GLY A 60 11.21 -1.78 7.19
CA GLY A 60 11.60 -2.47 5.99
C GLY A 60 10.80 -3.73 5.71
N LEU A 61 9.85 -4.08 6.57
CA LEU A 61 9.04 -5.29 6.38
C LEU A 61 8.09 -5.12 5.21
N VAL A 62 7.94 -6.19 4.43
CA VAL A 62 7.07 -6.22 3.25
C VAL A 62 5.90 -7.15 3.53
N TYR A 63 4.71 -6.70 3.18
CA TYR A 63 3.46 -7.44 3.38
C TYR A 63 2.76 -7.57 2.04
N LEU A 64 2.56 -8.78 1.56
CA LEU A 64 1.72 -8.99 0.38
C LEU A 64 0.29 -8.56 0.69
N SER A 65 -0.39 -7.96 -0.29
CA SER A 65 -1.78 -7.58 -0.09
C SER A 65 -2.64 -8.83 0.08
N GLN A 66 -3.47 -8.84 1.11
CA GLN A 66 -4.27 -10.00 1.47
C GLN A 66 -5.68 -9.58 1.86
N PHE A 67 -6.61 -10.51 1.66
CA PHE A 67 -7.93 -10.42 2.30
C PHE A 67 -7.77 -10.65 3.81
N PRO A 68 -8.79 -10.29 4.62
CA PRO A 68 -8.70 -10.50 6.07
C PRO A 68 -8.44 -11.94 6.47
N ASP A 69 -8.83 -12.91 5.65
CA ASP A 69 -8.59 -14.33 5.93
C ASP A 69 -7.19 -14.80 5.56
N GLY A 70 -6.35 -13.92 5.06
CA GLY A 70 -4.97 -14.23 4.69
C GLY A 70 -4.78 -14.68 3.25
N SER A 71 -5.85 -14.85 2.49
CA SER A 71 -5.72 -15.23 1.09
C SER A 71 -5.22 -14.06 0.25
N PRO A 72 -4.47 -14.33 -0.84
CA PRO A 72 -3.89 -13.27 -1.66
C PRO A 72 -4.96 -12.41 -2.30
N ALA A 73 -4.75 -11.10 -2.29
CA ALA A 73 -5.66 -10.15 -2.93
C ALA A 73 -5.06 -9.70 -4.27
N PRO A 74 -5.91 -9.49 -5.29
CA PRO A 74 -5.43 -9.08 -6.61
C PRO A 74 -5.16 -7.59 -6.73
N VAL A 75 -5.55 -6.81 -5.73
CA VAL A 75 -5.35 -5.37 -5.68
C VAL A 75 -4.91 -4.99 -4.27
N HIS A 76 -4.54 -3.73 -4.08
CA HIS A 76 -4.12 -3.27 -2.75
C HIS A 76 -5.31 -3.18 -1.81
N LEU A 77 -5.31 -4.01 -0.78
CA LEU A 77 -6.30 -4.00 0.30
C LEU A 77 -5.59 -3.74 1.62
N LEU A 78 -6.10 -2.78 2.38
CA LEU A 78 -5.53 -2.47 3.69
C LEU A 78 -5.92 -3.50 4.75
N ASP A 79 -6.99 -4.25 4.51
CA ASP A 79 -7.59 -5.13 5.52
C ASP A 79 -6.69 -6.26 5.98
N GLY A 80 -5.73 -6.68 5.17
CA GLY A 80 -4.83 -7.77 5.54
C GLY A 80 -3.56 -7.32 6.25
N LEU A 81 -3.39 -6.03 6.47
CA LEU A 81 -2.21 -5.51 7.16
C LEU A 81 -2.32 -5.73 8.67
N PRO A 82 -1.18 -5.87 9.38
CA PRO A 82 -1.21 -6.07 10.83
C PRO A 82 -1.90 -4.92 11.55
N SER A 83 -2.60 -5.24 12.63
CA SER A 83 -3.37 -4.24 13.37
C SER A 83 -2.50 -3.12 13.94
N GLU A 84 -1.24 -3.38 14.21
CA GLU A 84 -0.33 -2.36 14.71
C GLU A 84 -0.09 -1.22 13.71
N LEU A 85 -0.36 -1.45 12.44
CA LEU A 85 -0.25 -0.42 11.40
C LEU A 85 -1.54 0.33 11.21
N VAL A 86 -2.65 -0.14 11.76
CA VAL A 86 -3.97 0.43 11.52
C VAL A 86 -4.14 1.72 12.32
N VAL A 87 -4.58 2.78 11.64
CA VAL A 87 -4.86 4.07 12.25
C VAL A 87 -6.36 4.31 12.39
N GLU A 88 -7.13 3.85 11.42
CA GLU A 88 -8.57 4.12 11.41
C GLU A 88 -9.31 2.92 10.80
N ARG A 89 -10.49 2.63 11.38
CA ARG A 89 -11.39 1.61 10.84
C ARG A 89 -12.74 2.24 10.54
N THR A 90 -13.44 1.65 9.58
CA THR A 90 -14.82 2.06 9.31
C THR A 90 -15.75 1.53 10.40
N ALA A 91 -17.00 2.01 10.40
CA ALA A 91 -18.00 1.52 11.34
C ALA A 91 -18.22 0.00 11.22
N ALA A 92 -17.99 -0.55 10.02
CA ALA A 92 -18.12 -1.99 9.78
C ALA A 92 -16.86 -2.77 10.18
N GLY A 93 -15.84 -2.10 10.72
CA GLY A 93 -14.61 -2.76 11.16
C GLY A 93 -13.56 -2.94 10.09
N ARG A 94 -13.80 -2.44 8.87
CA ARG A 94 -12.82 -2.50 7.79
C ARG A 94 -11.71 -1.48 8.04
N VAL A 95 -10.52 -1.76 7.55
CA VAL A 95 -9.40 -0.82 7.69
C VAL A 95 -9.58 0.32 6.70
N ALA A 96 -9.66 1.54 7.22
CA ALA A 96 -9.83 2.74 6.38
C ALA A 96 -8.51 3.46 6.16
N ALA A 97 -7.57 3.36 7.09
CA ALA A 97 -6.28 4.04 6.98
C ALA A 97 -5.23 3.34 7.83
N VAL A 98 -3.99 3.37 7.35
CA VAL A 98 -2.82 2.85 8.08
C VAL A 98 -1.77 3.95 8.15
N ARG A 99 -0.69 3.71 8.90
CA ARG A 99 0.39 4.68 9.08
C ARG A 99 0.95 5.12 7.73
N ASP A 100 1.39 6.37 7.64
CA ASP A 100 1.96 6.91 6.40
C ASP A 100 3.33 6.33 6.08
N SER A 101 3.95 5.62 7.02
CA SER A 101 5.18 4.88 6.74
C SER A 101 4.94 3.69 5.80
N VAL A 102 3.68 3.29 5.63
CA VAL A 102 3.32 2.18 4.75
C VAL A 102 3.22 2.69 3.32
N VAL A 103 3.98 2.07 2.43
CA VAL A 103 4.04 2.44 1.02
C VAL A 103 3.43 1.31 0.20
N ALA A 104 2.49 1.64 -0.68
CA ALA A 104 1.91 0.67 -1.61
C ALA A 104 2.85 0.48 -2.79
N GLY A 105 3.04 -0.77 -3.16
CA GLY A 105 3.90 -1.12 -4.29
C GLY A 105 3.65 -2.54 -4.71
N PHE A 106 4.69 -3.21 -5.19
CA PHE A 106 4.55 -4.54 -5.77
C PHE A 106 5.75 -5.40 -5.43
N VAL A 107 5.53 -6.71 -5.48
CA VAL A 107 6.61 -7.70 -5.36
C VAL A 107 6.59 -8.55 -6.62
N ARG A 108 7.78 -8.75 -7.18
CA ARG A 108 7.98 -9.71 -8.27
C ARG A 108 9.33 -10.38 -8.04
N ASP A 109 9.30 -11.70 -7.90
CA ASP A 109 10.51 -12.52 -7.73
C ASP A 109 11.35 -12.11 -6.51
N GLY A 110 10.71 -11.58 -5.46
CA GLY A 110 11.35 -11.30 -4.19
C GLY A 110 11.41 -9.83 -3.80
N PRO A 111 12.02 -8.93 -4.57
CA PRO A 111 12.18 -7.55 -4.13
C PRO A 111 10.87 -6.76 -4.20
N PHE A 112 10.72 -5.82 -3.25
CA PHE A 112 9.63 -4.86 -3.28
C PHE A 112 9.97 -3.73 -4.24
N LEU A 113 8.99 -3.35 -5.07
CA LEU A 113 9.11 -2.23 -6.01
C LEU A 113 8.03 -1.21 -5.69
N THR A 114 8.42 0.07 -5.70
CA THR A 114 7.42 1.14 -5.65
C THR A 114 6.63 1.15 -6.95
N ARG A 115 5.51 1.91 -6.97
CA ARG A 115 4.73 2.04 -8.21
C ARG A 115 5.55 2.61 -9.35
N ASP A 116 6.41 3.61 -9.05
CA ASP A 116 7.29 4.19 -10.08
C ASP A 116 8.29 3.17 -10.59
N GLU A 117 8.86 2.38 -9.70
CA GLU A 117 9.81 1.33 -10.08
C GLU A 117 9.14 0.24 -10.91
N ALA A 118 7.93 -0.16 -10.52
CA ALA A 118 7.17 -1.15 -11.28
C ALA A 118 6.83 -0.64 -12.68
N MET A 119 6.43 0.62 -12.77
CA MET A 119 6.13 1.25 -14.05
C MET A 119 7.36 1.26 -14.96
N ALA A 120 8.52 1.64 -14.41
CA ALA A 120 9.75 1.69 -15.18
C ALA A 120 10.19 0.30 -15.64
N GLU A 121 10.05 -0.69 -14.76
CA GLU A 121 10.44 -2.06 -15.10
C GLU A 121 9.56 -2.66 -16.19
N LEU A 122 8.26 -2.41 -16.11
CA LEU A 122 7.34 -2.91 -17.13
C LEU A 122 7.59 -2.24 -18.48
N ALA A 123 7.89 -0.93 -18.47
CA ALA A 123 8.23 -0.21 -19.71
C ALA A 123 9.51 -0.77 -20.32
N GLU A 124 10.49 -1.12 -19.50
CA GLU A 124 11.75 -1.71 -19.97
C GLU A 124 11.49 -3.06 -20.63
N ARG A 125 10.67 -3.88 -20.03
CA ARG A 125 10.30 -5.19 -20.60
C ARG A 125 9.59 -5.02 -21.94
N GLY A 126 8.72 -4.01 -22.04
CA GLY A 126 8.03 -3.73 -23.31
C GLY A 126 9.00 -3.38 -24.41
N ARG A 127 10.03 -2.60 -24.07
CA ARG A 127 11.06 -2.25 -25.07
C ARG A 127 11.87 -3.47 -25.49
N GLU A 128 12.20 -4.35 -24.56
CA GLU A 128 12.91 -5.59 -24.90
C GLU A 128 12.11 -6.44 -25.86
N VAL A 129 10.83 -6.57 -25.63
CA VAL A 129 9.96 -7.34 -26.51
C VAL A 129 9.93 -6.73 -27.91
N LEU A 130 9.89 -5.40 -28.00
CA LEU A 130 9.85 -4.73 -29.29
C LEU A 130 11.10 -4.94 -30.11
N TYR A 131 12.25 -5.07 -29.46
CA TYR A 131 13.52 -5.15 -30.17
C TYR A 131 14.12 -6.56 -30.20
N ALA A 132 13.46 -7.48 -29.57
CA ALA A 132 13.89 -8.87 -29.63
C ALA A 132 13.37 -9.57 -30.90
#